data_6778788afd184408efdb2ec0473d8c03
#
_entry.id   6778788afd184408efdb2ec0473d8c03
#
_cell.length_a   1.000
_cell.length_b   1.000
_cell.length_c   1.000
_cell.angle_alpha   90.00
_cell.angle_beta   90.00
_cell.angle_gamma   90.00
#
_symmetry.space_group_name_H-M   'P 1'
#
loop_
_entity.id
_entity.type
_entity.pdbx_description
1 polymer ?
#
loop_
_entity_poly.entity_id
_entity_poly.type
_entity_poly.pdbx_seq_one_letter_code
_entity_poly.pdbx_strand_id
1 'polypeptide(L)'
;MGGKRTWIPAVLIIALLVIGGVWWYQGRDTAPAKPDCEIAHELVDFKAASVKEQDALLASGADQERLDKYKASVDREQLYVDEMQDPSIQDKAQAVVDADRESYRKQAETYENPANSGPEEHETIAAYQQIAEKFKQAKDALLQACPAASTDPKL
;
A
#
# COMPACT_ATOMS: atom_id res chain seq x y z
N MET A 1 -2.24 57.17 -25.69
CA MET A 1 -3.46 56.38 -26.05
C MET A 1 -3.03 55.02 -26.56
N GLY A 2 -3.30 53.92 -25.84
CA GLY A 2 -2.94 52.60 -26.32
C GLY A 2 -2.66 51.58 -25.22
N GLY A 3 -3.57 51.37 -24.27
CA GLY A 3 -3.34 50.41 -23.18
C GLY A 3 -4.50 49.44 -22.88
N LYS A 4 -5.40 49.19 -23.86
CA LYS A 4 -6.62 48.39 -23.60
C LYS A 4 -6.74 47.06 -24.35
N ARG A 5 -5.69 46.61 -25.05
CA ARG A 5 -5.82 45.39 -25.91
C ARG A 5 -5.06 44.14 -25.47
N THR A 6 -4.27 44.20 -24.42
CA THR A 6 -3.44 43.08 -23.95
C THR A 6 -4.03 42.26 -22.77
N TRP A 7 -5.13 42.70 -22.17
CA TRP A 7 -5.75 42.02 -21.03
C TRP A 7 -6.71 40.89 -21.42
N ILE A 8 -7.28 40.96 -22.61
CA ILE A 8 -8.27 39.98 -23.09
C ILE A 8 -7.68 38.57 -23.22
N PRO A 9 -6.46 38.36 -23.78
CA PRO A 9 -5.91 36.99 -23.86
C PRO A 9 -5.51 36.41 -22.51
N ALA A 10 -5.07 37.24 -21.54
CA ALA A 10 -4.71 36.75 -20.21
C ALA A 10 -5.92 36.26 -19.41
N VAL A 11 -7.05 36.95 -19.49
CA VAL A 11 -8.30 36.55 -18.82
C VAL A 11 -8.88 35.28 -19.43
N LEU A 12 -8.78 35.12 -20.75
CA LEU A 12 -9.22 33.87 -21.43
C LEU A 12 -8.38 32.67 -21.05
N ILE A 13 -7.07 32.81 -20.92
CA ILE A 13 -6.16 31.72 -20.51
C ILE A 13 -6.46 31.29 -19.07
N ILE A 14 -6.67 32.25 -18.16
CA ILE A 14 -7.02 31.94 -16.76
C ILE A 14 -8.40 31.24 -16.68
N ALA A 15 -9.38 31.69 -17.45
CA ALA A 15 -10.69 31.05 -17.50
C ALA A 15 -10.62 29.60 -18.03
N LEU A 16 -9.81 29.34 -19.04
CA LEU A 16 -9.60 27.96 -19.57
C LEU A 16 -8.88 27.07 -18.58
N LEU A 17 -7.91 27.57 -17.81
CA LEU A 17 -7.21 26.82 -16.80
C LEU A 17 -8.13 26.49 -15.61
N VAL A 18 -9.01 27.40 -15.20
CA VAL A 18 -9.99 27.15 -14.14
C VAL A 18 -11.04 26.15 -14.59
N ILE A 19 -11.57 26.27 -15.80
CA ILE A 19 -12.57 25.33 -16.35
C ILE A 19 -11.93 23.95 -16.56
N GLY A 20 -10.73 23.87 -17.11
CA GLY A 20 -9.99 22.62 -17.29
C GLY A 20 -9.63 21.95 -15.94
N GLY A 21 -9.24 22.73 -14.94
CA GLY A 21 -8.95 22.25 -13.59
C GLY A 21 -10.17 21.72 -12.87
N VAL A 22 -11.31 22.40 -12.96
CA VAL A 22 -12.59 21.95 -12.37
C VAL A 22 -13.11 20.69 -13.07
N TRP A 23 -13.00 20.61 -14.40
CA TRP A 23 -13.38 19.41 -15.16
C TRP A 23 -12.49 18.21 -14.82
N TRP A 24 -11.19 18.44 -14.64
CA TRP A 24 -10.26 17.38 -14.27
C TRP A 24 -10.47 16.93 -12.81
N TYR A 25 -10.83 17.85 -11.93
CA TYR A 25 -11.17 17.54 -10.53
C TYR A 25 -12.51 16.81 -10.41
N GLN A 26 -13.56 17.25 -11.12
CA GLN A 26 -14.88 16.59 -11.12
C GLN A 26 -14.88 15.25 -11.88
N GLY A 27 -13.99 15.06 -12.87
CA GLY A 27 -13.86 13.79 -13.60
C GLY A 27 -13.21 12.67 -12.78
N ARG A 28 -12.59 12.98 -11.63
CA ARG A 28 -12.06 11.97 -10.69
C ARG A 28 -13.12 11.35 -9.79
N ASP A 29 -14.23 12.06 -9.58
CA ASP A 29 -15.26 11.65 -8.61
C ASP A 29 -16.39 10.79 -9.21
N THR A 30 -16.27 10.33 -10.46
CA THR A 30 -17.37 9.59 -11.14
C THR A 30 -17.10 8.09 -11.32
N ALA A 31 -15.93 7.56 -10.98
CA ALA A 31 -15.80 6.13 -10.85
C ALA A 31 -16.46 5.69 -9.53
N PRO A 32 -17.42 4.74 -9.54
CA PRO A 32 -17.95 4.22 -8.30
C PRO A 32 -16.80 3.70 -7.45
N ALA A 33 -16.75 4.10 -6.16
CA ALA A 33 -15.76 3.61 -5.22
C ALA A 33 -15.81 2.07 -5.22
N LYS A 34 -14.64 1.43 -5.30
CA LYS A 34 -14.58 -0.03 -5.20
C LYS A 34 -15.13 -0.46 -3.85
N PRO A 35 -15.85 -1.60 -3.77
CA PRO A 35 -16.21 -2.17 -2.48
C PRO A 35 -14.98 -2.47 -1.64
N ASP A 36 -15.01 -2.16 -0.34
CA ASP A 36 -13.85 -2.32 0.56
C ASP A 36 -13.31 -3.75 0.59
N CYS A 37 -14.17 -4.75 0.45
CA CYS A 37 -13.72 -6.14 0.35
C CYS A 37 -12.98 -6.45 -0.96
N GLU A 38 -13.27 -5.76 -2.06
CA GLU A 38 -12.49 -5.88 -3.28
C GLU A 38 -11.08 -5.28 -3.07
N ILE A 39 -11.02 -4.11 -2.43
CA ILE A 39 -9.74 -3.46 -2.08
C ILE A 39 -8.94 -4.34 -1.10
N ALA A 40 -9.60 -4.99 -0.14
CA ALA A 40 -8.96 -5.90 0.81
C ALA A 40 -8.33 -7.12 0.10
N HIS A 41 -9.01 -7.69 -0.89
CA HIS A 41 -8.45 -8.78 -1.69
C HIS A 41 -7.28 -8.30 -2.57
N GLU A 42 -7.39 -7.13 -3.20
CA GLU A 42 -6.30 -6.53 -3.97
C GLU A 42 -5.05 -6.28 -3.10
N LEU A 43 -5.23 -5.81 -1.86
CA LEU A 43 -4.14 -5.66 -0.88
C LEU A 43 -3.43 -6.99 -0.62
N VAL A 44 -4.18 -8.06 -0.35
CA VAL A 44 -3.61 -9.39 -0.06
C VAL A 44 -2.89 -9.97 -1.29
N ASP A 45 -3.46 -9.82 -2.48
CA ASP A 45 -2.87 -10.28 -3.74
C ASP A 45 -1.61 -9.49 -4.09
N PHE A 46 -1.63 -8.16 -3.90
CA PHE A 46 -0.46 -7.30 -4.06
C PHE A 46 0.67 -7.74 -3.13
N LYS A 47 0.35 -7.99 -1.86
CA LYS A 47 1.35 -8.48 -0.89
C LYS A 47 1.94 -9.82 -1.31
N ALA A 48 1.14 -10.76 -1.75
CA ALA A 48 1.62 -12.06 -2.22
C ALA A 48 2.57 -11.93 -3.43
N ALA A 49 2.30 -11.00 -4.34
CA ALA A 49 3.18 -10.71 -5.47
C ALA A 49 4.49 -10.03 -5.02
N SER A 50 4.41 -9.07 -4.09
CA SER A 50 5.57 -8.38 -3.52
C SER A 50 6.53 -9.33 -2.81
N VAL A 51 6.02 -10.30 -2.04
CA VAL A 51 6.85 -11.33 -1.38
C VAL A 51 7.64 -12.13 -2.40
N LYS A 52 7.03 -12.57 -3.51
CA LYS A 52 7.74 -13.30 -4.56
C LYS A 52 8.87 -12.50 -5.21
N GLU A 53 8.65 -11.20 -5.40
CA GLU A 53 9.70 -10.30 -5.92
C GLU A 53 10.85 -10.18 -4.93
N GLN A 54 10.55 -10.02 -3.63
CA GLN A 54 11.56 -9.93 -2.57
C GLN A 54 12.36 -11.23 -2.42
N ASP A 55 11.72 -12.40 -2.53
CA ASP A 55 12.41 -13.70 -2.49
C ASP A 55 13.37 -13.86 -3.67
N ALA A 56 12.99 -13.41 -4.86
CA ALA A 56 13.87 -13.43 -6.04
C ALA A 56 15.09 -12.52 -5.86
N LEU A 57 14.92 -11.33 -5.28
CA LEU A 57 16.00 -10.39 -4.98
C LEU A 57 16.93 -10.94 -3.89
N LEU A 58 16.39 -11.57 -2.86
CA LEU A 58 17.17 -12.24 -1.81
C LEU A 58 18.04 -13.35 -2.42
N ALA A 59 17.49 -14.18 -3.30
CA ALA A 59 18.21 -15.25 -3.97
C ALA A 59 19.34 -14.75 -4.89
N SER A 60 19.23 -13.50 -5.41
CA SER A 60 20.27 -12.87 -6.22
C SER A 60 21.34 -12.13 -5.41
N GLY A 61 21.16 -11.98 -4.08
CA GLY A 61 22.05 -11.20 -3.20
C GLY A 61 21.89 -9.68 -3.36
N ALA A 62 20.77 -9.21 -3.93
CA ALA A 62 20.49 -7.78 -4.12
C ALA A 62 19.81 -7.18 -2.88
N ASP A 63 20.45 -7.25 -1.71
CA ASP A 63 19.84 -6.92 -0.42
C ASP A 63 19.36 -5.47 -0.33
N GLN A 64 20.15 -4.50 -0.81
CA GLN A 64 19.75 -3.10 -0.78
C GLN A 64 18.51 -2.86 -1.66
N GLU A 65 18.52 -3.38 -2.90
CA GLU A 65 17.38 -3.27 -3.80
C GLU A 65 16.14 -3.95 -3.20
N ARG A 66 16.31 -5.08 -2.54
CA ARG A 66 15.23 -5.79 -1.84
C ARG A 66 14.61 -4.92 -0.75
N LEU A 67 15.41 -4.25 0.07
CA LEU A 67 14.92 -3.35 1.13
C LEU A 67 14.19 -2.13 0.56
N ASP A 68 14.73 -1.53 -0.52
CA ASP A 68 14.09 -0.40 -1.20
C ASP A 68 12.72 -0.79 -1.79
N LYS A 69 12.65 -1.96 -2.42
CA LYS A 69 11.41 -2.54 -2.94
C LYS A 69 10.42 -2.88 -1.84
N TYR A 70 10.92 -3.43 -0.71
CA TYR A 70 10.07 -3.73 0.42
C TYR A 70 9.44 -2.46 1.01
N LYS A 71 10.25 -1.41 1.22
CA LYS A 71 9.73 -0.12 1.66
C LYS A 71 8.64 0.40 0.72
N ALA A 72 8.90 0.39 -0.58
CA ALA A 72 7.95 0.85 -1.58
C ALA A 72 6.65 0.02 -1.57
N SER A 73 6.72 -1.30 -1.29
CA SER A 73 5.54 -2.14 -1.17
C SER A 73 4.70 -1.78 0.04
N VAL A 74 5.31 -1.57 1.21
CA VAL A 74 4.60 -1.16 2.43
C VAL A 74 3.94 0.21 2.24
N ASP A 75 4.63 1.16 1.59
CA ASP A 75 4.07 2.47 1.29
C ASP A 75 2.84 2.35 0.34
N ARG A 76 2.89 1.42 -0.62
CA ARG A 76 1.77 1.15 -1.53
C ARG A 76 0.62 0.41 -0.84
N GLU A 77 0.89 -0.51 0.07
CA GLU A 77 -0.13 -1.18 0.87
C GLU A 77 -0.97 -0.18 1.67
N GLN A 78 -0.33 0.89 2.19
CA GLN A 78 -1.04 1.95 2.88
C GLN A 78 -2.07 2.65 1.98
N LEU A 79 -1.81 2.80 0.67
CA LEU A 79 -2.77 3.42 -0.24
C LEU A 79 -4.06 2.61 -0.37
N TYR A 80 -3.99 1.27 -0.35
CA TYR A 80 -5.19 0.43 -0.33
C TYR A 80 -6.03 0.67 0.93
N VAL A 81 -5.38 0.81 2.09
CA VAL A 81 -6.06 1.09 3.36
C VAL A 81 -6.74 2.46 3.33
N ASP A 82 -6.05 3.46 2.77
CA ASP A 82 -6.55 4.84 2.69
C ASP A 82 -7.75 4.98 1.72
N GLU A 83 -7.93 4.05 0.77
CA GLU A 83 -9.07 4.00 -0.14
C GLU A 83 -10.32 3.38 0.51
N MET A 84 -10.19 2.62 1.60
CA MET A 84 -11.31 1.96 2.27
C MET A 84 -12.19 2.97 3.03
N GLN A 85 -13.49 2.74 3.01
CA GLN A 85 -14.50 3.62 3.61
C GLN A 85 -15.15 3.02 4.86
N ASP A 86 -15.22 1.69 4.99
CA ASP A 86 -15.72 1.02 6.18
C ASP A 86 -14.63 0.95 7.25
N PRO A 87 -14.77 1.66 8.39
CA PRO A 87 -13.74 1.69 9.43
C PRO A 87 -13.40 0.30 9.98
N SER A 88 -14.36 -0.62 10.01
CA SER A 88 -14.15 -1.98 10.52
C SER A 88 -13.25 -2.82 9.60
N ILE A 89 -13.34 -2.63 8.28
CA ILE A 89 -12.47 -3.28 7.30
C ILE A 89 -11.13 -2.57 7.27
N GLN A 90 -11.15 -1.24 7.26
CA GLN A 90 -9.97 -0.39 7.26
C GLN A 90 -9.04 -0.70 8.45
N ASP A 91 -9.59 -0.82 9.68
CA ASP A 91 -8.81 -1.17 10.88
C ASP A 91 -8.10 -2.54 10.74
N LYS A 92 -8.78 -3.53 10.14
CA LYS A 92 -8.17 -4.84 9.91
C LYS A 92 -7.11 -4.82 8.83
N ALA A 93 -7.33 -4.07 7.76
CA ALA A 93 -6.35 -3.86 6.70
C ALA A 93 -5.13 -3.09 7.23
N GLN A 94 -5.35 -2.08 8.08
CA GLN A 94 -4.28 -1.34 8.75
C GLN A 94 -3.41 -2.26 9.61
N ALA A 95 -4.01 -3.20 10.34
CA ALA A 95 -3.25 -4.16 11.14
C ALA A 95 -2.33 -5.06 10.27
N VAL A 96 -2.75 -5.39 9.05
CA VAL A 96 -1.89 -6.11 8.08
C VAL A 96 -0.69 -5.26 7.68
N VAL A 97 -0.92 -4.00 7.31
CA VAL A 97 0.13 -3.07 6.90
C VAL A 97 1.09 -2.75 8.04
N ASP A 98 0.58 -2.63 9.27
CA ASP A 98 1.41 -2.35 10.45
C ASP A 98 2.33 -3.52 10.79
N ALA A 99 1.84 -4.77 10.68
CA ALA A 99 2.68 -5.95 10.86
C ALA A 99 3.76 -6.05 9.77
N ASP A 100 3.43 -5.68 8.54
CA ASP A 100 4.41 -5.66 7.45
C ASP A 100 5.44 -4.56 7.60
N ARG A 101 5.04 -3.38 8.04
CA ARG A 101 5.93 -2.27 8.38
C ARG A 101 6.89 -2.63 9.52
N GLU A 102 6.41 -3.37 10.53
CA GLU A 102 7.25 -3.90 11.62
C GLU A 102 8.29 -4.87 11.06
N SER A 103 7.89 -5.77 10.14
CA SER A 103 8.80 -6.71 9.47
C SER A 103 9.87 -5.97 8.65
N TYR A 104 9.48 -4.99 7.84
CA TYR A 104 10.42 -4.17 7.08
C TYR A 104 11.45 -3.49 8.00
N ARG A 105 10.97 -2.83 9.06
CA ARG A 105 11.85 -2.13 10.00
C ARG A 105 12.86 -3.08 10.62
N LYS A 106 12.42 -4.27 11.04
CA LYS A 106 13.31 -5.27 11.63
C LYS A 106 14.37 -5.78 10.64
N GLN A 107 14.00 -5.96 9.38
CA GLN A 107 14.96 -6.35 8.33
C GLN A 107 15.95 -5.23 8.03
N ALA A 108 15.53 -3.98 7.96
CA ALA A 108 16.40 -2.83 7.76
C ALA A 108 17.39 -2.67 8.92
N GLU A 109 16.94 -2.79 10.17
CA GLU A 109 17.81 -2.76 11.37
C GLU A 109 18.87 -3.87 11.32
N THR A 110 18.50 -5.08 10.91
CA THR A 110 19.44 -6.21 10.80
C THR A 110 20.45 -5.99 9.69
N TYR A 111 20.04 -5.39 8.58
CA TYR A 111 20.92 -5.07 7.46
C TYR A 111 21.93 -3.97 7.81
N GLU A 112 21.48 -2.91 8.50
CA GLU A 112 22.35 -1.80 8.91
C GLU A 112 23.36 -2.19 10.01
N ASN A 113 23.01 -3.16 10.85
CA ASN A 113 23.82 -3.58 11.99
C ASN A 113 24.08 -5.11 11.97
N PRO A 114 24.88 -5.61 11.02
CA PRO A 114 25.15 -7.05 10.91
C PRO A 114 25.93 -7.63 12.11
N ALA A 115 26.55 -6.78 12.94
CA ALA A 115 27.20 -7.21 14.19
C ALA A 115 26.22 -7.73 15.25
N ASN A 116 24.94 -7.41 15.14
CA ASN A 116 23.86 -7.95 15.99
C ASN A 116 23.44 -9.39 15.60
N SER A 117 24.12 -10.01 14.64
CA SER A 117 23.92 -11.40 14.22
C SER A 117 24.70 -12.42 15.11
N GLY A 118 25.07 -12.02 16.34
CA GLY A 118 25.81 -12.84 17.30
C GLY A 118 24.89 -13.77 18.14
N PRO A 119 25.21 -14.03 19.41
CA PRO A 119 24.42 -14.93 20.29
C PRO A 119 22.98 -14.48 20.54
N GLU A 120 22.58 -13.29 20.08
CA GLU A 120 21.19 -12.78 20.01
C GLU A 120 20.40 -13.32 18.81
N GLU A 121 20.98 -14.25 18.03
CA GLU A 121 20.29 -14.88 16.88
C GLU A 121 18.95 -15.52 17.27
N HIS A 122 18.88 -16.14 18.44
CA HIS A 122 17.64 -16.73 18.96
C HIS A 122 16.56 -15.69 19.25
N GLU A 123 16.93 -14.51 19.78
CA GLU A 123 15.98 -13.40 20.04
C GLU A 123 15.49 -12.81 18.71
N THR A 124 16.39 -12.69 17.74
CA THR A 124 16.06 -12.21 16.39
C THR A 124 15.07 -13.15 15.69
N ILE A 125 15.32 -14.48 15.75
CA ILE A 125 14.40 -15.49 15.18
C ILE A 125 13.03 -15.43 15.87
N ALA A 126 13.00 -15.35 17.21
CA ALA A 126 11.75 -15.25 17.95
C ALA A 126 10.96 -13.97 17.59
N ALA A 127 11.64 -12.84 17.40
CA ALA A 127 11.03 -11.60 16.96
C ALA A 127 10.38 -11.74 15.56
N TYR A 128 11.07 -12.35 14.60
CA TYR A 128 10.51 -12.62 13.27
C TYR A 128 9.32 -13.56 13.32
N GLN A 129 9.35 -14.59 14.17
CA GLN A 129 8.21 -15.50 14.35
C GLN A 129 6.99 -14.76 14.90
N GLN A 130 7.18 -13.86 15.89
CA GLN A 130 6.10 -13.05 16.43
C GLN A 130 5.49 -12.11 15.38
N ILE A 131 6.33 -11.46 14.56
CA ILE A 131 5.86 -10.59 13.49
C ILE A 131 5.08 -11.40 12.44
N ALA A 132 5.58 -12.56 12.04
CA ALA A 132 4.90 -13.44 11.09
C ALA A 132 3.54 -13.91 11.61
N GLU A 133 3.44 -14.23 12.91
CA GLU A 133 2.16 -14.60 13.53
C GLU A 133 1.18 -13.43 13.60
N LYS A 134 1.65 -12.22 13.95
CA LYS A 134 0.83 -11.01 13.91
C LYS A 134 0.27 -10.76 12.50
N PHE A 135 1.14 -10.85 11.49
CA PHE A 135 0.75 -10.67 10.09
C PHE A 135 -0.31 -11.70 9.68
N LYS A 136 -0.08 -12.97 10.03
CA LYS A 136 -1.03 -14.06 9.73
C LYS A 136 -2.39 -13.79 10.38
N GLN A 137 -2.42 -13.45 11.67
CA GLN A 137 -3.65 -13.17 12.40
C GLN A 137 -4.40 -11.97 11.82
N ALA A 138 -3.69 -10.88 11.48
CA ALA A 138 -4.27 -9.69 10.86
C ALA A 138 -4.87 -10.01 9.49
N LYS A 139 -4.13 -10.74 8.65
CA LYS A 139 -4.61 -11.18 7.32
C LYS A 139 -5.83 -12.08 7.44
N ASP A 140 -5.80 -13.07 8.34
CA ASP A 140 -6.92 -13.99 8.53
C ASP A 140 -8.17 -13.25 9.02
N ALA A 141 -8.02 -12.27 9.93
CA ALA A 141 -9.11 -11.41 10.39
C ALA A 141 -9.69 -10.54 9.27
N LEU A 142 -8.84 -10.00 8.39
CA LEU A 142 -9.27 -9.22 7.21
C LEU A 142 -10.07 -10.10 6.24
N LEU A 143 -9.55 -11.27 5.88
CA LEU A 143 -10.21 -12.20 4.96
C LEU A 143 -11.48 -12.82 5.56
N GLN A 144 -11.56 -12.97 6.88
CA GLN A 144 -12.80 -13.38 7.55
C GLN A 144 -13.88 -12.30 7.46
N ALA A 145 -13.50 -11.01 7.55
CA ALA A 145 -14.43 -9.90 7.37
C ALA A 145 -14.83 -9.71 5.89
N CYS A 146 -13.96 -10.08 4.97
CA CYS A 146 -14.15 -9.99 3.53
C CYS A 146 -14.00 -11.38 2.88
N PRO A 147 -14.95 -12.30 3.07
CA PRO A 147 -14.90 -13.60 2.43
C PRO A 147 -14.93 -13.42 0.91
N ALA A 148 -14.16 -14.24 0.17
CA ALA A 148 -14.22 -14.25 -1.29
C ALA A 148 -15.68 -14.48 -1.73
N ALA A 149 -16.14 -13.71 -2.71
CA ALA A 149 -17.47 -13.93 -3.28
C ALA A 149 -17.57 -15.41 -3.70
N SER A 150 -18.55 -16.11 -3.13
CA SER A 150 -18.78 -17.52 -3.47
C SER A 150 -19.02 -17.60 -4.98
N THR A 151 -18.07 -18.18 -5.70
CA THR A 151 -18.26 -18.54 -7.11
C THR A 151 -19.08 -19.83 -7.18
N ASP A 152 -20.20 -19.87 -6.47
CA ASP A 152 -21.14 -20.97 -6.61
C ASP A 152 -22.10 -20.64 -7.79
N PRO A 153 -21.93 -21.28 -8.96
CA PRO A 153 -22.79 -21.03 -10.11
C PRO A 153 -24.08 -21.85 -9.97
N LYS A 154 -24.82 -21.63 -8.88
CA LYS A 154 -26.14 -22.23 -8.67
C LYS A 154 -27.15 -21.16 -8.32
N LEU A 155 -27.60 -20.45 -9.36
CA LEU A 155 -28.99 -20.02 -9.54
C LEU A 155 -29.31 -19.99 -11.03
#